data_239409f673abfb7c59b2a041baa1633a
#
_entry.id   239409f673abfb7c59b2a041baa1633a
#
_cell.length_a   1.000
_cell.length_b   1.000
_cell.length_c   1.000
_cell.angle_alpha   90.00
_cell.angle_beta   90.00
_cell.angle_gamma   90.00
#
_symmetry.space_group_name_H-M   'P 1'
#
loop_
_entity.id
_entity.type
_entity.pdbx_description
1 polymer ?
#
loop_
_entity_poly.entity_id
_entity_poly.type
_entity_poly.pdbx_seq_one_letter_code
_entity_poly.pdbx_strand_id
1 'polypeptide(L)'
;MAHTLLVAGTASHVGKSTVAAGLCRYLADRGVSVAPFKAQNMSNNARATPGGEVGVSQYVQARAAGVAPSTDHNPVLLKPRGDGESQLILDGDAVGHFEARGYYDEHWEDALETARAAHDRLAQSHDVIVAEGAGSIAEINLHDRDLANIETARFADADILLVADIERGGVFASLVGTLELVPDDIRKQVAGAVITKFRGDQSLLDPGIDAFEDRTGVPVLGVLPHDDPGLPEEDSVALPPVGERSVVGDDDAVPDAESVTVAVPRLPRVSNFTDLQPLA
;
A
#
# COMPACT_ATOMS: atom_id res chain seq x y z
N MET A 1 -16.64 3.83 -17.90
CA MET A 1 -16.14 4.11 -16.53
C MET A 1 -14.99 3.15 -16.30
N ALA A 2 -13.92 3.62 -15.65
CA ALA A 2 -12.81 2.76 -15.30
C ALA A 2 -13.26 1.63 -14.35
N HIS A 3 -12.62 0.46 -14.44
CA HIS A 3 -12.76 -0.58 -13.43
C HIS A 3 -11.79 -0.29 -12.28
N THR A 4 -12.25 -0.35 -11.04
CA THR A 4 -11.39 -0.23 -9.87
C THR A 4 -11.20 -1.59 -9.21
N LEU A 5 -9.94 -1.97 -9.03
CA LEU A 5 -9.53 -3.15 -8.26
C LEU A 5 -8.82 -2.68 -6.98
N LEU A 6 -9.43 -2.94 -5.84
CA LEU A 6 -8.85 -2.62 -4.53
C LEU A 6 -8.03 -3.80 -4.00
N VAL A 7 -6.74 -3.61 -3.87
CA VAL A 7 -5.81 -4.55 -3.22
C VAL A 7 -5.86 -4.31 -1.70
N ALA A 8 -6.72 -5.02 -1.02
CA ALA A 8 -6.91 -4.93 0.43
C ALA A 8 -6.16 -6.02 1.18
N GLY A 9 -5.78 -5.79 2.42
CA GLY A 9 -5.00 -6.75 3.21
C GLY A 9 -5.75 -7.30 4.41
N THR A 10 -5.36 -8.49 4.83
CA THR A 10 -5.78 -9.03 6.13
C THR A 10 -4.99 -8.45 7.30
N ALA A 11 -3.85 -7.79 7.01
CA ALA A 11 -2.98 -7.14 7.99
C ALA A 11 -2.02 -6.15 7.29
N SER A 12 -1.23 -5.42 8.09
CA SER A 12 -0.06 -4.69 7.57
C SER A 12 1.01 -5.66 7.07
N HIS A 13 1.85 -5.20 6.14
CA HIS A 13 3.00 -5.96 5.59
C HIS A 13 2.66 -7.29 4.89
N VAL A 14 1.40 -7.53 4.52
CA VAL A 14 1.01 -8.75 3.77
C VAL A 14 1.39 -8.70 2.29
N GLY A 15 2.02 -7.62 1.80
CA GLY A 15 2.47 -7.48 0.42
C GLY A 15 1.52 -6.71 -0.50
N LYS A 16 0.58 -5.92 0.04
CA LYS A 16 -0.35 -5.09 -0.77
C LYS A 16 0.38 -4.23 -1.80
N SER A 17 1.37 -3.48 -1.37
CA SER A 17 2.11 -2.54 -2.23
C SER A 17 2.85 -3.25 -3.36
N THR A 18 3.43 -4.43 -3.07
CA THR A 18 4.08 -5.28 -4.06
C THR A 18 3.07 -5.82 -5.08
N VAL A 19 1.93 -6.33 -4.61
CA VAL A 19 0.87 -6.84 -5.48
C VAL A 19 0.30 -5.71 -6.35
N ALA A 20 0.04 -4.53 -5.77
CA ALA A 20 -0.46 -3.37 -6.52
C ALA A 20 0.55 -2.91 -7.60
N ALA A 21 1.84 -2.80 -7.26
CA ALA A 21 2.89 -2.45 -8.22
C ALA A 21 3.00 -3.49 -9.34
N GLY A 22 2.98 -4.77 -8.98
CA GLY A 22 3.01 -5.88 -9.94
C GLY A 22 1.80 -5.86 -10.89
N LEU A 23 0.60 -5.61 -10.39
CA LEU A 23 -0.62 -5.49 -11.21
C LEU A 23 -0.55 -4.28 -12.13
N CYS A 24 -0.11 -3.11 -11.65
CA CYS A 24 0.10 -1.93 -12.48
C CYS A 24 1.05 -2.24 -13.63
N ARG A 25 2.18 -2.86 -13.36
CA ARG A 25 3.16 -3.25 -14.38
C ARG A 25 2.59 -4.29 -15.35
N TYR A 26 1.97 -5.33 -14.82
CA TYR A 26 1.40 -6.42 -15.62
C TYR A 26 0.32 -5.92 -16.60
N LEU A 27 -0.55 -5.01 -16.17
CA LEU A 27 -1.59 -4.43 -17.01
C LEU A 27 -0.99 -3.47 -18.06
N ALA A 28 -0.06 -2.62 -17.65
CA ALA A 28 0.62 -1.70 -18.56
C ALA A 28 1.37 -2.42 -19.68
N ASP A 29 2.08 -3.52 -19.37
CA ASP A 29 2.78 -4.34 -20.37
C ASP A 29 1.83 -5.00 -21.39
N ARG A 30 0.54 -5.09 -21.08
CA ARG A 30 -0.51 -5.58 -21.97
C ARG A 30 -1.27 -4.48 -22.70
N GLY A 31 -0.81 -3.25 -22.57
CA GLY A 31 -1.40 -2.08 -23.23
C GLY A 31 -2.70 -1.60 -22.59
N VAL A 32 -2.99 -2.01 -21.33
CA VAL A 32 -4.13 -1.48 -20.58
C VAL A 32 -3.74 -0.12 -20.00
N SER A 33 -4.59 0.87 -20.18
CA SER A 33 -4.43 2.17 -19.52
C SER A 33 -4.76 2.04 -18.04
N VAL A 34 -3.72 2.00 -17.19
CA VAL A 34 -3.84 1.73 -15.75
C VAL A 34 -3.19 2.84 -14.94
N ALA A 35 -3.80 3.20 -13.81
CA ALA A 35 -3.20 4.07 -12.80
C ALA A 35 -3.31 3.47 -11.41
N PRO A 36 -2.32 3.67 -10.52
CA PRO A 36 -2.43 3.34 -9.11
C PRO A 36 -3.26 4.39 -8.38
N PHE A 37 -3.80 4.00 -7.22
CA PHE A 37 -4.50 4.89 -6.33
C PHE A 37 -4.38 4.42 -4.88
N LYS A 38 -4.22 5.34 -3.94
CA LYS A 38 -4.36 5.07 -2.51
C LYS A 38 -5.01 6.28 -1.87
N ALA A 39 -6.26 6.15 -1.50
CA ALA A 39 -7.06 7.27 -1.01
C ALA A 39 -6.39 8.00 0.16
N GLN A 40 -5.86 7.23 1.11
CA GLN A 40 -5.12 7.77 2.25
C GLN A 40 -3.88 6.94 2.50
N ASN A 41 -2.74 7.61 2.67
CA ASN A 41 -1.51 6.99 3.11
C ASN A 41 -0.99 7.62 4.40
N MET A 42 -0.32 6.82 5.23
CA MET A 42 0.39 7.28 6.42
C MET A 42 1.86 6.89 6.29
N SER A 43 2.69 7.84 5.85
CA SER A 43 4.11 7.60 5.62
C SER A 43 4.92 8.88 5.72
N ASN A 44 6.14 8.79 6.28
CA ASN A 44 7.13 9.85 6.21
C ASN A 44 7.96 9.77 4.93
N ASN A 45 7.86 8.67 4.19
CA ASN A 45 8.62 8.46 2.96
C ASN A 45 7.78 8.85 1.75
N ALA A 46 8.11 9.98 1.14
CA ALA A 46 7.37 10.58 0.04
C ALA A 46 8.31 11.04 -1.09
N ARG A 47 7.76 11.26 -2.26
CA ARG A 47 8.46 11.80 -3.43
C ARG A 47 7.77 13.05 -3.92
N ALA A 48 8.56 14.05 -4.31
CA ALA A 48 8.05 15.26 -4.93
C ALA A 48 7.50 14.96 -6.34
N THR A 49 6.35 15.55 -6.64
CA THR A 49 5.68 15.52 -7.93
C THR A 49 5.24 16.93 -8.31
N PRO A 50 4.90 17.20 -9.59
CA PRO A 50 4.23 18.44 -9.94
C PRO A 50 2.92 18.55 -9.12
N GLY A 51 2.79 19.61 -8.34
CA GLY A 51 1.60 19.84 -7.50
C GLY A 51 1.72 19.42 -6.04
N GLY A 52 2.82 18.73 -5.64
CA GLY A 52 3.01 18.37 -4.24
C GLY A 52 3.87 17.14 -4.03
N GLU A 53 3.53 16.31 -3.06
CA GLU A 53 4.24 15.07 -2.75
C GLU A 53 3.25 13.89 -2.63
N VAL A 54 3.75 12.68 -2.92
CA VAL A 54 3.01 11.43 -2.82
C VAL A 54 3.83 10.40 -2.06
N GLY A 55 3.18 9.46 -1.39
CA GLY A 55 3.84 8.33 -0.76
C GLY A 55 4.74 7.57 -1.74
N VAL A 56 5.89 7.08 -1.26
CA VAL A 56 6.87 6.39 -2.10
C VAL A 56 6.26 5.18 -2.83
N SER A 57 5.36 4.43 -2.20
CA SER A 57 4.70 3.27 -2.81
C SER A 57 3.88 3.68 -4.04
N GLN A 58 3.09 4.76 -3.95
CA GLN A 58 2.28 5.24 -5.07
C GLN A 58 3.13 5.86 -6.17
N TYR A 59 4.24 6.49 -5.81
CA TYR A 59 5.24 6.94 -6.79
C TYR A 59 5.79 5.76 -7.61
N VAL A 60 6.17 4.67 -6.94
CA VAL A 60 6.70 3.46 -7.59
C VAL A 60 5.64 2.78 -8.44
N GLN A 61 4.42 2.67 -7.92
CA GLN A 61 3.29 2.08 -8.65
C GLN A 61 2.94 2.87 -9.91
N ALA A 62 2.97 4.21 -9.87
CA ALA A 62 2.79 5.05 -11.05
C ALA A 62 3.88 4.80 -12.10
N ARG A 63 5.15 4.67 -11.65
CA ARG A 63 6.26 4.30 -12.54
C ARG A 63 6.08 2.90 -13.13
N ALA A 64 5.59 1.94 -12.34
CA ALA A 64 5.27 0.58 -12.81
C ALA A 64 4.15 0.60 -13.86
N ALA A 65 3.14 1.46 -13.67
CA ALA A 65 2.05 1.68 -14.62
C ALA A 65 2.49 2.43 -15.90
N GLY A 66 3.70 3.01 -15.92
CA GLY A 66 4.18 3.82 -17.03
C GLY A 66 3.56 5.22 -17.09
N VAL A 67 2.95 5.69 -15.99
CA VAL A 67 2.34 7.03 -15.90
C VAL A 67 3.19 7.98 -15.05
N ALA A 68 3.05 9.28 -15.30
CA ALA A 68 3.72 10.28 -14.48
C ALA A 68 3.08 10.34 -13.10
N PRO A 69 3.87 10.23 -12.01
CA PRO A 69 3.33 10.38 -10.66
C PRO A 69 2.68 11.76 -10.45
N SER A 70 1.52 11.78 -9.79
CA SER A 70 0.77 12.99 -9.42
C SER A 70 0.13 12.84 -8.06
N THR A 71 -0.34 13.93 -7.47
CA THR A 71 -1.06 13.93 -6.19
C THR A 71 -2.36 13.14 -6.24
N ASP A 72 -2.97 12.97 -7.42
CA ASP A 72 -4.16 12.13 -7.60
C ASP A 72 -3.94 10.67 -7.19
N HIS A 73 -2.70 10.16 -7.30
CA HIS A 73 -2.41 8.78 -6.90
C HIS A 73 -2.38 8.58 -5.38
N ASN A 74 -2.21 9.67 -4.60
CA ASN A 74 -2.26 9.66 -3.14
C ASN A 74 -2.76 11.01 -2.61
N PRO A 75 -4.07 11.29 -2.76
CA PRO A 75 -4.64 12.61 -2.46
C PRO A 75 -4.63 12.99 -0.98
N VAL A 76 -4.62 12.01 -0.07
CA VAL A 76 -4.54 12.25 1.38
C VAL A 76 -3.28 11.60 1.92
N LEU A 77 -2.34 12.41 2.40
CA LEU A 77 -1.10 11.93 3.00
C LEU A 77 -0.97 12.45 4.43
N LEU A 78 -0.84 11.52 5.36
CA LEU A 78 -0.55 11.79 6.75
C LEU A 78 0.93 11.50 7.02
N LYS A 79 1.68 12.51 7.48
CA LYS A 79 3.10 12.39 7.83
C LYS A 79 3.25 12.43 9.35
N PRO A 80 3.46 11.26 10.02
CA PRO A 80 3.66 11.22 11.47
C PRO A 80 4.86 12.06 11.92
N ARG A 81 4.65 12.89 12.94
CA ARG A 81 5.72 13.75 13.51
C ARG A 81 6.24 13.29 14.86
N GLY A 82 5.59 12.33 15.49
CA GLY A 82 5.77 11.97 16.90
C GLY A 82 4.77 12.70 17.78
N ASP A 83 4.73 12.33 19.07
CA ASP A 83 3.80 12.88 20.07
C ASP A 83 2.30 12.73 19.71
N GLY A 84 1.98 11.76 18.81
CA GLY A 84 0.60 11.49 18.38
C GLY A 84 0.07 12.43 17.29
N GLU A 85 0.89 13.37 16.80
CA GLU A 85 0.52 14.29 15.72
C GLU A 85 0.99 13.80 14.35
N SER A 86 0.20 14.13 13.32
CA SER A 86 0.57 14.00 11.92
C SER A 86 0.36 15.30 11.16
N GLN A 87 1.21 15.58 10.20
CA GLN A 87 0.93 16.61 9.20
C GLN A 87 -0.06 16.05 8.17
N LEU A 88 -1.15 16.76 7.96
CA LEU A 88 -2.13 16.46 6.93
C LEU A 88 -1.78 17.20 5.63
N ILE A 89 -1.74 16.46 4.54
CA ILE A 89 -1.57 16.97 3.18
C ILE A 89 -2.78 16.50 2.37
N LEU A 90 -3.49 17.44 1.75
CA LEU A 90 -4.61 17.18 0.85
C LEU A 90 -4.27 17.67 -0.55
N ASP A 91 -4.38 16.79 -1.53
CA ASP A 91 -4.08 17.04 -2.96
C ASP A 91 -2.72 17.76 -3.19
N GLY A 92 -1.74 17.42 -2.34
CA GLY A 92 -0.39 17.98 -2.35
C GLY A 92 -0.16 19.20 -1.48
N ASP A 93 -1.21 19.84 -0.97
CA ASP A 93 -1.13 21.03 -0.12
C ASP A 93 -1.13 20.69 1.38
N ALA A 94 -0.17 21.24 2.11
CA ALA A 94 -0.06 21.07 3.55
C ALA A 94 -1.16 21.88 4.28
N VAL A 95 -2.11 21.18 4.91
CA VAL A 95 -3.25 21.78 5.63
C VAL A 95 -2.85 22.19 7.05
N GLY A 96 -2.14 21.33 7.75
CA GLY A 96 -1.74 21.59 9.13
C GLY A 96 -1.23 20.36 9.86
N HIS A 97 -1.18 20.44 11.18
CA HIS A 97 -0.74 19.36 12.06
C HIS A 97 -1.87 19.03 13.03
N PHE A 98 -2.24 17.77 13.11
CA PHE A 98 -3.38 17.33 13.89
C PHE A 98 -3.08 16.04 14.62
N GLU A 99 -3.63 15.89 15.82
CA GLU A 99 -3.79 14.58 16.45
C GLU A 99 -4.83 13.76 15.67
N ALA A 100 -4.80 12.44 15.81
CA ALA A 100 -5.74 11.57 15.12
C ALA A 100 -7.20 11.97 15.32
N ARG A 101 -7.58 12.39 16.54
CA ARG A 101 -8.94 12.85 16.85
C ARG A 101 -9.31 14.12 16.09
N GLY A 102 -8.41 15.11 16.03
CA GLY A 102 -8.63 16.36 15.30
C GLY A 102 -8.80 16.10 13.79
N TYR A 103 -7.99 15.21 13.23
CA TYR A 103 -8.16 14.79 11.84
C TYR A 103 -9.58 14.24 11.57
N TYR A 104 -10.04 13.30 12.40
CA TYR A 104 -11.36 12.69 12.20
C TYR A 104 -12.55 13.63 12.50
N ASP A 105 -12.41 14.59 13.40
CA ASP A 105 -13.50 15.47 13.79
C ASP A 105 -13.62 16.71 12.88
N GLU A 106 -12.51 17.17 12.29
CA GLU A 106 -12.45 18.45 11.58
C GLU A 106 -12.15 18.32 10.07
N HIS A 107 -11.46 17.26 9.64
CA HIS A 107 -10.93 17.14 8.26
C HIS A 107 -11.38 15.87 7.52
N TRP A 108 -12.20 15.04 8.14
CA TRP A 108 -12.65 13.79 7.55
C TRP A 108 -13.43 13.98 6.25
N GLU A 109 -14.38 14.89 6.24
CA GLU A 109 -15.21 15.15 5.05
C GLU A 109 -14.39 15.72 3.90
N ASP A 110 -13.48 16.66 4.19
CA ASP A 110 -12.56 17.22 3.19
C ASP A 110 -11.64 16.13 2.60
N ALA A 111 -11.12 15.24 3.44
CA ALA A 111 -10.29 14.12 3.01
C ALA A 111 -11.06 13.14 2.12
N LEU A 112 -12.29 12.80 2.49
CA LEU A 112 -13.17 11.93 1.71
C LEU A 112 -13.51 12.54 0.34
N GLU A 113 -13.88 13.83 0.32
CA GLU A 113 -14.19 14.55 -0.92
C GLU A 113 -12.94 14.64 -1.82
N THR A 114 -11.79 14.99 -1.26
CA THR A 114 -10.51 15.05 -1.97
C THR A 114 -10.15 13.70 -2.59
N ALA A 115 -10.32 12.60 -1.84
CA ALA A 115 -10.03 11.25 -2.33
C ALA A 115 -10.98 10.84 -3.47
N ARG A 116 -12.27 11.11 -3.35
CA ARG A 116 -13.26 10.85 -4.41
C ARG A 116 -12.94 11.63 -5.69
N ALA A 117 -12.69 12.93 -5.55
CA ALA A 117 -12.37 13.79 -6.69
C ALA A 117 -11.10 13.34 -7.42
N ALA A 118 -10.06 12.94 -6.69
CA ALA A 118 -8.83 12.41 -7.27
C ALA A 118 -9.07 11.08 -8.01
N HIS A 119 -9.81 10.14 -7.41
CA HIS A 119 -10.21 8.90 -8.07
C HIS A 119 -10.98 9.17 -9.36
N ASP A 120 -11.95 10.09 -9.33
CA ASP A 120 -12.75 10.45 -10.50
C ASP A 120 -11.90 11.04 -11.63
N ARG A 121 -10.88 11.85 -11.31
CA ARG A 121 -9.93 12.39 -12.31
C ARG A 121 -9.12 11.25 -12.97
N LEU A 122 -8.64 10.30 -12.17
CA LEU A 122 -7.94 9.12 -12.71
C LEU A 122 -8.86 8.24 -13.54
N ALA A 123 -10.10 8.00 -13.10
CA ALA A 123 -11.08 7.16 -13.77
C ALA A 123 -11.57 7.74 -15.11
N GLN A 124 -11.43 9.06 -15.33
CA GLN A 124 -11.73 9.69 -16.63
C GLN A 124 -10.65 9.46 -17.68
N SER A 125 -9.43 9.13 -17.27
CA SER A 125 -8.26 9.05 -18.15
C SER A 125 -7.64 7.65 -18.26
N HIS A 126 -8.12 6.69 -17.47
CA HIS A 126 -7.61 5.32 -17.44
C HIS A 126 -8.75 4.30 -17.53
N ASP A 127 -8.42 3.10 -18.00
CA ASP A 127 -9.38 1.99 -18.11
C ASP A 127 -9.49 1.22 -16.78
N VAL A 128 -8.38 1.14 -16.05
CA VAL A 128 -8.28 0.42 -14.77
C VAL A 128 -7.59 1.28 -13.72
N ILE A 129 -8.17 1.30 -12.52
CA ILE A 129 -7.54 1.86 -11.32
C ILE A 129 -7.16 0.71 -10.38
N VAL A 130 -5.88 0.58 -10.07
CA VAL A 130 -5.39 -0.34 -9.04
C VAL A 130 -5.28 0.44 -7.74
N ALA A 131 -6.30 0.31 -6.90
CA ALA A 131 -6.33 0.93 -5.59
C ALA A 131 -5.62 0.06 -4.55
N GLU A 132 -4.89 0.67 -3.63
CA GLU A 132 -4.22 0.01 -2.51
C GLU A 132 -4.85 0.41 -1.19
N GLY A 133 -5.28 -0.56 -0.39
CA GLY A 133 -5.74 -0.35 0.98
C GLY A 133 -4.59 -0.12 1.97
N ALA A 134 -4.94 0.22 3.20
CA ALA A 134 -4.01 0.40 4.32
C ALA A 134 -4.32 -0.57 5.46
N GLY A 135 -3.29 -1.13 6.09
CA GLY A 135 -3.46 -2.06 7.21
C GLY A 135 -4.33 -3.28 6.87
N SER A 136 -5.27 -3.59 7.76
CA SER A 136 -6.30 -4.60 7.55
C SER A 136 -7.62 -3.94 7.18
N ILE A 137 -8.33 -4.49 6.18
CA ILE A 137 -9.71 -4.06 5.85
C ILE A 137 -10.71 -4.42 6.95
N ALA A 138 -10.33 -5.29 7.87
CA ALA A 138 -11.17 -5.78 8.97
C ALA A 138 -10.89 -5.10 10.32
N GLU A 139 -10.35 -3.87 10.31
CA GLU A 139 -10.19 -3.06 11.53
C GLU A 139 -11.56 -2.51 11.97
N ILE A 140 -12.33 -3.33 12.70
CA ILE A 140 -13.73 -3.06 13.06
C ILE A 140 -13.95 -1.74 13.80
N ASN A 141 -12.94 -1.28 14.54
CA ASN A 141 -12.95 0.00 15.25
C ASN A 141 -12.73 1.22 14.35
N LEU A 142 -12.40 1.01 13.08
CA LEU A 142 -12.15 2.06 12.10
C LEU A 142 -13.15 2.06 10.93
N HIS A 143 -14.05 1.06 10.80
CA HIS A 143 -14.91 0.89 9.63
C HIS A 143 -15.67 2.15 9.22
N ASP A 144 -16.16 2.94 10.18
CA ASP A 144 -16.91 4.17 9.89
C ASP A 144 -16.02 5.30 9.34
N ARG A 145 -14.70 5.14 9.41
CA ARG A 145 -13.69 6.16 9.06
C ARG A 145 -12.46 5.54 8.39
N ASP A 146 -12.64 4.44 7.66
CA ASP A 146 -11.58 3.77 6.90
C ASP A 146 -11.62 4.24 5.44
N LEU A 147 -10.92 5.35 5.18
CA LEU A 147 -10.86 5.96 3.85
C LEU A 147 -10.13 5.05 2.85
N ALA A 148 -9.05 4.41 3.28
CA ALA A 148 -8.18 3.65 2.39
C ALA A 148 -8.78 2.31 1.94
N ASN A 149 -9.67 1.71 2.74
CA ASN A 149 -10.29 0.43 2.40
C ASN A 149 -11.80 0.59 2.18
N ILE A 150 -12.57 0.78 3.26
CA ILE A 150 -14.04 0.70 3.23
C ILE A 150 -14.65 1.79 2.34
N GLU A 151 -14.27 3.06 2.54
CA GLU A 151 -14.82 4.16 1.75
C GLU A 151 -14.33 4.10 0.30
N THR A 152 -13.08 3.69 0.06
CA THR A 152 -12.57 3.47 -1.29
C THR A 152 -13.36 2.39 -2.01
N ALA A 153 -13.60 1.24 -1.38
CA ALA A 153 -14.41 0.18 -1.96
C ALA A 153 -15.82 0.68 -2.34
N ARG A 154 -16.45 1.48 -1.47
CA ARG A 154 -17.79 2.00 -1.67
C ARG A 154 -17.88 3.02 -2.80
N PHE A 155 -17.06 4.10 -2.75
CA PHE A 155 -17.21 5.17 -3.73
C PHE A 155 -16.69 4.80 -5.13
N ALA A 156 -15.74 3.86 -5.20
CA ALA A 156 -15.19 3.40 -6.46
C ALA A 156 -15.95 2.19 -7.04
N ASP A 157 -16.94 1.64 -6.33
CA ASP A 157 -17.62 0.37 -6.66
C ASP A 157 -16.58 -0.71 -7.03
N ALA A 158 -15.57 -0.86 -6.15
CA ALA A 158 -14.37 -1.62 -6.47
C ALA A 158 -14.55 -3.12 -6.27
N ASP A 159 -14.04 -3.92 -7.20
CA ASP A 159 -13.75 -5.33 -6.92
C ASP A 159 -12.58 -5.42 -5.94
N ILE A 160 -12.68 -6.29 -4.92
CA ILE A 160 -11.65 -6.41 -3.88
C ILE A 160 -10.83 -7.68 -4.10
N LEU A 161 -9.52 -7.50 -4.21
CA LEU A 161 -8.52 -8.57 -4.12
C LEU A 161 -7.96 -8.60 -2.70
N LEU A 162 -8.33 -9.64 -1.93
CA LEU A 162 -7.88 -9.77 -0.55
C LEU A 162 -6.50 -10.44 -0.50
N VAL A 163 -5.52 -9.76 0.09
CA VAL A 163 -4.13 -10.23 0.22
C VAL A 163 -3.83 -10.67 1.63
N ALA A 164 -3.30 -11.89 1.79
CA ALA A 164 -2.88 -12.44 3.06
C ALA A 164 -1.51 -13.11 2.95
N ASP A 165 -0.63 -12.94 3.94
CA ASP A 165 0.65 -13.62 3.97
C ASP A 165 0.60 -14.95 4.75
N ILE A 166 1.43 -15.91 4.33
CA ILE A 166 1.54 -17.22 4.97
C ILE A 166 2.79 -17.35 5.85
N GLU A 167 3.68 -16.38 5.80
CA GLU A 167 5.02 -16.48 6.41
C GLU A 167 4.98 -16.78 7.92
N ARG A 168 4.00 -16.20 8.62
CA ARG A 168 3.81 -16.41 10.06
C ARG A 168 2.83 -17.53 10.41
N GLY A 169 2.28 -18.20 9.39
CA GLY A 169 1.21 -19.19 9.55
C GLY A 169 -0.17 -18.57 9.76
N GLY A 170 -1.22 -19.39 9.74
CA GLY A 170 -2.58 -18.97 10.01
C GLY A 170 -3.26 -18.20 8.87
N VAL A 171 -2.77 -18.27 7.64
CA VAL A 171 -3.30 -17.52 6.48
C VAL A 171 -4.79 -17.74 6.27
N PHE A 172 -5.27 -18.99 6.34
CA PHE A 172 -6.70 -19.30 6.17
C PHE A 172 -7.56 -18.74 7.32
N ALA A 173 -7.05 -18.74 8.55
CA ALA A 173 -7.74 -18.11 9.67
C ALA A 173 -7.84 -16.60 9.50
N SER A 174 -6.77 -15.95 9.00
CA SER A 174 -6.77 -14.51 8.68
C SER A 174 -7.77 -14.18 7.58
N LEU A 175 -7.80 -14.97 6.49
CA LEU A 175 -8.74 -14.78 5.39
C LEU A 175 -10.19 -14.95 5.84
N VAL A 176 -10.51 -16.06 6.53
CA VAL A 176 -11.87 -16.31 7.06
C VAL A 176 -12.27 -15.23 8.05
N GLY A 177 -11.40 -14.90 9.01
CA GLY A 177 -11.68 -13.87 10.01
C GLY A 177 -11.94 -12.50 9.39
N THR A 178 -11.14 -12.12 8.38
CA THR A 178 -11.35 -10.87 7.65
C THR A 178 -12.71 -10.85 6.96
N LEU A 179 -13.09 -11.92 6.24
CA LEU A 179 -14.38 -12.03 5.57
C LEU A 179 -15.58 -12.01 6.53
N GLU A 180 -15.42 -12.47 7.76
CA GLU A 180 -16.46 -12.45 8.79
C GLU A 180 -16.61 -11.07 9.48
N LEU A 181 -15.56 -10.26 9.47
CA LEU A 181 -15.52 -8.98 10.18
C LEU A 181 -15.84 -7.78 9.29
N VAL A 182 -15.59 -7.87 7.98
CA VAL A 182 -15.93 -6.77 7.06
C VAL A 182 -17.44 -6.59 6.93
N PRO A 183 -17.94 -5.37 6.66
CA PRO A 183 -19.37 -5.14 6.40
C PRO A 183 -19.90 -5.99 5.24
N ASP A 184 -21.17 -6.36 5.28
CA ASP A 184 -21.81 -7.22 4.29
C ASP A 184 -21.76 -6.68 2.85
N ASP A 185 -21.82 -5.37 2.68
CA ASP A 185 -21.67 -4.70 1.38
C ASP A 185 -20.27 -4.90 0.82
N ILE A 186 -19.24 -4.72 1.66
CA ILE A 186 -17.84 -4.91 1.31
C ILE A 186 -17.53 -6.38 1.02
N ARG A 187 -18.06 -7.31 1.84
CA ARG A 187 -17.88 -8.75 1.61
C ARG A 187 -18.33 -9.17 0.21
N LYS A 188 -19.42 -8.61 -0.29
CA LYS A 188 -19.96 -8.91 -1.64
C LYS A 188 -19.07 -8.43 -2.78
N GLN A 189 -18.20 -7.45 -2.52
CA GLN A 189 -17.23 -6.92 -3.48
C GLN A 189 -15.94 -7.74 -3.52
N VAL A 190 -15.73 -8.71 -2.60
CA VAL A 190 -14.53 -9.55 -2.61
C VAL A 190 -14.58 -10.53 -3.77
N ALA A 191 -13.80 -10.26 -4.81
CA ALA A 191 -13.71 -11.06 -6.02
C ALA A 191 -12.78 -12.27 -5.87
N GLY A 192 -11.82 -12.22 -4.95
CA GLY A 192 -10.90 -13.32 -4.70
C GLY A 192 -9.82 -12.99 -3.69
N ALA A 193 -9.00 -13.98 -3.39
CA ALA A 193 -7.87 -13.85 -2.47
C ALA A 193 -6.55 -14.23 -3.14
N VAL A 194 -5.45 -13.64 -2.65
CA VAL A 194 -4.07 -14.00 -3.01
C VAL A 194 -3.29 -14.28 -1.74
N ILE A 195 -2.59 -15.40 -1.74
CA ILE A 195 -1.67 -15.78 -0.66
C ILE A 195 -0.26 -15.37 -1.09
N THR A 196 0.44 -14.63 -0.23
CA THR A 196 1.78 -14.11 -0.50
C THR A 196 2.84 -14.75 0.38
N LYS A 197 4.11 -14.51 0.03
CA LYS A 197 5.29 -14.93 0.77
C LYS A 197 5.38 -16.44 0.98
N PHE A 198 4.87 -17.21 0.04
CA PHE A 198 4.88 -18.65 0.12
C PHE A 198 6.30 -19.21 -0.12
N ARG A 199 6.67 -20.21 0.67
CA ARG A 199 7.92 -20.97 0.52
C ARG A 199 7.61 -22.45 0.51
N GLY A 200 8.16 -23.19 -0.44
CA GLY A 200 8.05 -24.64 -0.51
C GLY A 200 7.16 -25.14 -1.66
N ASP A 201 6.57 -26.32 -1.47
CA ASP A 201 5.71 -26.97 -2.47
C ASP A 201 4.26 -26.50 -2.35
N GLN A 202 3.79 -25.80 -3.38
CA GLN A 202 2.44 -25.22 -3.41
C GLN A 202 1.34 -26.27 -3.27
N SER A 203 1.56 -27.51 -3.75
CA SER A 203 0.57 -28.58 -3.66
C SER A 203 0.16 -28.92 -2.22
N LEU A 204 1.00 -28.57 -1.23
CA LEU A 204 0.67 -28.72 0.18
C LEU A 204 -0.42 -27.77 0.66
N LEU A 205 -0.70 -26.68 -0.08
CA LEU A 205 -1.76 -25.73 0.22
C LEU A 205 -3.10 -26.13 -0.39
N ASP A 206 -3.13 -26.95 -1.44
CA ASP A 206 -4.34 -27.26 -2.20
C ASP A 206 -5.51 -27.70 -1.30
N PRO A 207 -5.35 -28.64 -0.33
CA PRO A 207 -6.46 -29.02 0.55
C PRO A 207 -6.96 -27.88 1.44
N GLY A 208 -6.08 -26.95 1.81
CA GLY A 208 -6.45 -25.76 2.60
C GLY A 208 -7.16 -24.72 1.74
N ILE A 209 -6.76 -24.55 0.50
CA ILE A 209 -7.41 -23.68 -0.49
C ILE A 209 -8.83 -24.20 -0.75
N ASP A 210 -8.98 -25.49 -1.09
CA ASP A 210 -10.29 -26.11 -1.32
C ASP A 210 -11.23 -25.91 -0.11
N ALA A 211 -10.75 -26.16 1.10
CA ALA A 211 -11.52 -25.98 2.32
C ALA A 211 -11.90 -24.51 2.59
N PHE A 212 -11.06 -23.57 2.22
CA PHE A 212 -11.34 -22.14 2.32
C PHE A 212 -12.41 -21.72 1.31
N GLU A 213 -12.26 -22.12 0.05
CA GLU A 213 -13.20 -21.82 -1.04
C GLU A 213 -14.58 -22.43 -0.77
N ASP A 214 -14.64 -23.70 -0.35
CA ASP A 214 -15.88 -24.38 0.03
C ASP A 214 -16.59 -23.66 1.19
N ARG A 215 -15.84 -23.14 2.14
CA ARG A 215 -16.38 -22.47 3.31
C ARG A 215 -16.90 -21.07 3.01
N THR A 216 -16.18 -20.30 2.19
CA THR A 216 -16.38 -18.85 2.03
C THR A 216 -17.05 -18.46 0.74
N GLY A 217 -16.96 -19.30 -0.30
CA GLY A 217 -17.32 -18.99 -1.67
C GLY A 217 -16.38 -18.01 -2.36
N VAL A 218 -15.25 -17.65 -1.75
CA VAL A 218 -14.25 -16.73 -2.30
C VAL A 218 -13.08 -17.53 -2.89
N PRO A 219 -12.76 -17.38 -4.19
CA PRO A 219 -11.67 -18.15 -4.81
C PRO A 219 -10.29 -17.62 -4.39
N VAL A 220 -9.30 -18.52 -4.30
CA VAL A 220 -7.89 -18.19 -4.21
C VAL A 220 -7.33 -18.07 -5.62
N LEU A 221 -7.13 -16.84 -6.08
CA LEU A 221 -6.70 -16.53 -7.45
C LEU A 221 -5.20 -16.80 -7.70
N GLY A 222 -4.42 -16.93 -6.65
CA GLY A 222 -3.01 -17.24 -6.78
C GLY A 222 -2.26 -17.33 -5.45
N VAL A 223 -1.11 -18.00 -5.54
CA VAL A 223 -0.13 -18.10 -4.47
C VAL A 223 1.18 -17.52 -4.99
N LEU A 224 1.63 -16.41 -4.38
CA LEU A 224 2.87 -15.74 -4.77
C LEU A 224 4.02 -16.24 -3.90
N PRO A 225 5.14 -16.61 -4.52
CA PRO A 225 6.34 -17.03 -3.79
C PRO A 225 6.88 -15.88 -2.96
N HIS A 226 7.63 -16.22 -1.93
CA HIS A 226 8.43 -15.24 -1.23
C HIS A 226 9.55 -14.74 -2.15
N ASP A 227 9.52 -13.45 -2.41
CA ASP A 227 10.51 -12.76 -3.23
C ASP A 227 10.66 -11.32 -2.70
N ASP A 228 11.84 -10.74 -2.92
CA ASP A 228 12.10 -9.33 -2.68
C ASP A 228 12.29 -8.63 -4.04
N PRO A 229 11.28 -7.93 -4.52
CA PRO A 229 11.37 -7.24 -5.81
C PRO A 229 12.20 -5.94 -5.74
N GLY A 230 12.86 -5.63 -4.62
CA GLY A 230 13.66 -4.42 -4.44
C GLY A 230 12.83 -3.13 -4.43
N LEU A 231 11.56 -3.19 -4.02
CA LEU A 231 10.75 -1.98 -3.88
C LEU A 231 11.19 -1.18 -2.66
N PRO A 232 11.20 0.17 -2.76
CA PRO A 232 11.54 1.02 -1.61
C PRO A 232 10.64 0.75 -0.41
N GLU A 233 11.24 0.70 0.77
CA GLU A 233 10.51 0.57 2.02
C GLU A 233 9.61 1.79 2.26
N GLU A 234 8.35 1.56 2.60
CA GLU A 234 7.39 2.61 2.91
C GLU A 234 7.53 3.13 4.34
N ASP A 235 7.85 2.23 5.28
CA ASP A 235 7.94 2.53 6.70
C ASP A 235 9.37 2.67 7.19
N SER A 236 9.59 3.58 8.14
CA SER A 236 10.87 3.77 8.82
C SER A 236 11.30 2.59 9.71
N VAL A 237 10.52 1.52 9.75
CA VAL A 237 10.83 0.30 10.52
C VAL A 237 12.09 -0.38 10.02
N ALA A 238 12.43 -0.23 8.74
CA ALA A 238 13.69 -0.74 8.16
C ALA A 238 14.93 0.04 8.59
N LEU A 239 14.76 1.22 9.20
CA LEU A 239 15.90 1.98 9.71
C LEU A 239 16.47 1.36 11.00
N PRO A 240 17.80 1.31 11.15
CA PRO A 240 18.40 0.83 12.39
C PRO A 240 17.95 1.69 13.58
N PRO A 241 17.89 1.15 14.81
CA PRO A 241 17.58 1.92 16.01
C PRO A 241 18.47 3.16 16.18
N VAL A 242 17.93 4.20 16.85
CA VAL A 242 18.72 5.41 17.14
C VAL A 242 19.94 5.05 17.99
N GLY A 243 21.13 5.44 17.55
CA GLY A 243 22.39 5.16 18.22
C GLY A 243 23.11 3.90 17.74
N GLU A 244 22.49 3.12 16.86
CA GLU A 244 23.13 1.97 16.20
C GLU A 244 23.72 2.38 14.84
N ARG A 245 24.80 1.68 14.46
CA ARG A 245 25.38 1.80 13.12
C ARG A 245 24.91 0.63 12.28
N SER A 246 24.57 0.89 11.03
CA SER A 246 24.39 -0.15 10.03
C SER A 246 25.13 0.24 8.75
N VAL A 247 25.53 -0.75 8.01
CA VAL A 247 26.04 -0.62 6.65
C VAL A 247 24.92 -1.05 5.71
N VAL A 248 24.68 -0.25 4.69
CA VAL A 248 23.72 -0.54 3.63
C VAL A 248 24.48 -0.46 2.32
N GLY A 249 24.38 -1.47 1.49
CA GLY A 249 25.09 -1.60 0.23
C GLY A 249 25.79 -2.95 0.09
N ASP A 250 26.22 -3.26 -1.12
CA ASP A 250 26.81 -4.54 -1.48
C ASP A 250 28.34 -4.46 -1.35
N ASP A 251 28.84 -4.44 -0.11
CA ASP A 251 30.27 -4.32 0.20
C ASP A 251 31.13 -5.46 -0.37
N ASP A 252 30.50 -6.61 -0.68
CA ASP A 252 31.21 -7.81 -1.16
C ASP A 252 31.41 -7.82 -2.68
N ALA A 253 30.73 -6.94 -3.41
CA ALA A 253 30.71 -6.96 -4.88
C ALA A 253 31.80 -6.09 -5.53
N VAL A 254 32.36 -5.11 -4.81
CA VAL A 254 33.32 -4.13 -5.36
C VAL A 254 34.60 -4.10 -4.51
N PRO A 255 35.81 -4.13 -5.11
CA PRO A 255 37.04 -3.96 -4.37
C PRO A 255 37.09 -2.63 -3.59
N ASP A 256 37.61 -2.61 -2.37
CA ASP A 256 37.75 -1.41 -1.51
C ASP A 256 38.34 -0.19 -2.24
N ALA A 257 39.19 -0.41 -3.23
CA ALA A 257 39.81 0.66 -4.01
C ALA A 257 38.85 1.35 -5.01
N GLU A 258 37.68 0.74 -5.26
CA GLU A 258 36.68 1.25 -6.21
C GLU A 258 35.38 1.66 -5.51
N SER A 259 35.32 1.50 -4.18
CA SER A 259 34.16 1.87 -3.37
C SER A 259 34.29 3.25 -2.75
N VAL A 260 33.17 3.94 -2.56
CA VAL A 260 33.08 5.21 -1.85
C VAL A 260 32.18 5.06 -0.63
N THR A 261 32.77 5.23 0.56
CA THR A 261 31.97 5.20 1.78
C THR A 261 31.25 6.53 2.00
N VAL A 262 29.93 6.51 2.05
CA VAL A 262 29.10 7.66 2.35
C VAL A 262 28.59 7.56 3.79
N ALA A 263 29.01 8.50 4.65
CA ALA A 263 28.52 8.57 6.03
C ALA A 263 27.21 9.36 6.10
N VAL A 264 26.13 8.71 6.53
CA VAL A 264 24.83 9.32 6.68
C VAL A 264 24.50 9.50 8.16
N PRO A 265 24.55 10.74 8.70
CA PRO A 265 24.14 10.99 10.08
C PRO A 265 22.61 10.83 10.20
N ARG A 266 22.17 9.86 10.98
CA ARG A 266 20.76 9.68 11.29
C ARG A 266 20.31 10.71 12.32
N LEU A 267 19.42 11.60 11.91
CA LEU A 267 18.69 12.46 12.83
C LEU A 267 17.58 11.68 13.54
N PRO A 268 17.11 12.10 14.72
CA PRO A 268 16.04 11.42 15.46
C PRO A 268 14.73 11.26 14.67
N ARG A 269 14.50 12.16 13.72
CA ARG A 269 13.33 12.14 12.81
C ARG A 269 13.84 12.33 11.40
N VAL A 270 13.73 11.28 10.59
CA VAL A 270 14.17 11.28 9.20
C VAL A 270 12.96 10.99 8.33
N SER A 271 12.63 11.93 7.45
CA SER A 271 11.72 11.70 6.32
C SER A 271 12.53 11.31 5.08
N ASN A 272 11.92 10.61 4.14
CA ASN A 272 12.52 10.28 2.84
C ASN A 272 13.86 9.53 2.96
N PHE A 273 13.96 8.61 3.92
CA PHE A 273 15.20 7.85 4.16
C PHE A 273 15.61 6.98 2.96
N THR A 274 14.69 6.64 2.07
CA THR A 274 14.96 5.90 0.83
C THR A 274 15.62 6.73 -0.25
N ASP A 275 15.81 8.05 -0.07
CA ASP A 275 16.55 8.90 -1.02
C ASP A 275 18.02 8.49 -1.17
N LEU A 276 18.55 7.74 -0.20
CA LEU A 276 19.92 7.27 -0.20
C LEU A 276 20.09 5.86 -0.79
N GLN A 277 19.01 5.12 -1.01
CA GLN A 277 19.04 3.78 -1.59
C GLN A 277 19.76 3.69 -2.93
N PRO A 278 19.68 4.68 -3.85
CA PRO A 278 20.43 4.62 -5.10
C PRO A 278 21.95 4.72 -4.94
N LEU A 279 22.43 4.97 -3.75
CA LEU A 279 23.86 5.03 -3.41
C LEU A 279 24.38 3.72 -2.77
N ALA A 280 23.48 2.81 -2.45
CA ALA A 280 23.77 1.53 -1.79
C ALA A 280 24.09 0.40 -2.79
#